data_92d1e21c154feecb984735f9944e7c23
#
_entry.id   92d1e21c154feecb984735f9944e7c23
#
_cell.length_a   1.000
_cell.length_b   1.000
_cell.length_c   1.000
_cell.angle_alpha   90.00
_cell.angle_beta   90.00
_cell.angle_gamma   90.00
#
_symmetry.space_group_name_H-M   'P 1'
#
loop_
_entity.id
_entity.type
_entity.pdbx_description
1 polymer ?
#
loop_
_entity_poly.entity_id
_entity_poly.type
_entity_poly.pdbx_seq_one_letter_code
_entity_poly.pdbx_strand_id
1 'polypeptide(L)'
;MLALTLLSLTSSAFAQPKFQNLGRPATPAEIRAWDIDVRPDFKGLPAGSGSVSQGQEVWESKCESCHGAFGESNAYFTPIIGHTKPGDMLSGHVSALSAETVPQRTSLMKLSQLSTLWDYINRAMPWNAPKSLSTDDVYAVTAYILNLGNIVPADFVLTDKNIAQTQQKLPNRNGTTTVHSLWNVNAKPDVQGAICVTNCAREITITSRLPDYARNAHGNLAEQNRIIGAIRGANTLQPAPAVLMSANAAPVA
;
A
#
# COMPACT_ATOMS: atom_id res chain seq x y z
N MET A 1 29.53 64.94 2.19
CA MET A 1 29.14 63.69 1.54
C MET A 1 28.25 62.93 2.51
N LEU A 2 26.95 62.95 2.28
CA LEU A 2 25.95 62.25 3.10
C LEU A 2 25.59 60.94 2.39
N ALA A 3 25.91 59.80 3.00
CA ALA A 3 25.54 58.51 2.50
C ALA A 3 24.12 58.14 2.99
N LEU A 4 23.16 58.09 2.08
CA LEU A 4 21.80 57.66 2.35
C LEU A 4 21.78 56.11 2.24
N THR A 5 21.68 55.43 3.38
CA THR A 5 21.41 53.97 3.42
C THR A 5 19.93 53.72 3.22
N LEU A 6 19.57 53.18 2.06
CA LEU A 6 18.22 52.65 1.79
C LEU A 6 18.03 51.34 2.55
N LEU A 7 17.18 51.35 3.57
CA LEU A 7 16.70 50.15 4.25
C LEU A 7 15.55 49.58 3.40
N SER A 8 15.82 48.52 2.65
CA SER A 8 14.79 47.77 1.92
C SER A 8 13.98 46.89 2.90
N LEU A 9 12.77 47.32 3.24
CA LEU A 9 11.77 46.54 3.94
C LEU A 9 11.25 45.46 2.98
N THR A 10 11.75 44.25 3.11
CA THR A 10 11.15 43.08 2.47
C THR A 10 9.84 42.74 3.20
N SER A 11 8.71 43.19 2.69
CA SER A 11 7.39 42.76 3.13
C SER A 11 7.21 41.32 2.76
N SER A 12 7.31 40.41 3.73
CA SER A 12 6.87 39.02 3.57
C SER A 12 5.37 39.01 3.30
N ALA A 13 4.99 38.87 2.03
CA ALA A 13 3.60 38.66 1.66
C ALA A 13 3.15 37.29 2.18
N PHE A 14 2.58 37.27 3.36
CA PHE A 14 1.81 36.10 3.80
C PHE A 14 0.61 35.98 2.86
N ALA A 15 0.57 34.92 2.06
CA ALA A 15 -0.57 34.60 1.25
C ALA A 15 -1.78 34.46 2.17
N GLN A 16 -2.73 35.39 2.09
CA GLN A 16 -3.98 35.28 2.84
C GLN A 16 -4.73 34.03 2.35
N PRO A 17 -5.24 33.18 3.25
CA PRO A 17 -6.01 32.01 2.82
C PRO A 17 -7.20 32.48 1.99
N LYS A 18 -7.34 31.88 0.81
CA LYS A 18 -8.38 32.19 -0.20
C LYS A 18 -9.81 32.08 0.36
N PHE A 19 -9.96 31.39 1.50
CA PHE A 19 -11.22 31.16 2.17
C PHE A 19 -11.06 31.44 3.67
N GLN A 20 -11.39 32.66 4.07
CA GLN A 20 -11.43 33.03 5.48
C GLN A 20 -12.66 32.38 6.15
N ASN A 21 -12.46 31.82 7.33
CA ASN A 21 -13.50 31.16 8.15
C ASN A 21 -14.03 29.82 7.64
N LEU A 22 -13.37 29.17 6.68
CA LEU A 22 -13.68 27.79 6.30
C LEU A 22 -12.69 26.83 6.99
N GLY A 23 -13.23 26.05 7.94
CA GLY A 23 -12.45 25.09 8.71
C GLY A 23 -11.56 25.73 9.80
N ARG A 24 -10.75 24.91 10.42
CA ARG A 24 -9.72 25.29 11.40
C ARG A 24 -8.43 24.52 11.14
N PRO A 25 -7.29 24.97 11.61
CA PRO A 25 -6.08 24.16 11.62
C PRO A 25 -6.31 22.86 12.38
N ALA A 26 -5.84 21.74 11.84
CA ALA A 26 -5.87 20.46 12.52
C ALA A 26 -4.95 20.50 13.76
N THR A 27 -5.41 19.92 14.85
CA THR A 27 -4.57 19.77 16.03
C THR A 27 -3.46 18.73 15.81
N PRO A 28 -2.34 18.78 16.55
CA PRO A 28 -1.31 17.75 16.44
C PRO A 28 -1.82 16.33 16.70
N ALA A 29 -2.85 16.16 17.54
CA ALA A 29 -3.47 14.87 17.79
C ALA A 29 -4.24 14.36 16.55
N GLU A 30 -4.99 15.24 15.90
CA GLU A 30 -5.68 14.92 14.64
C GLU A 30 -4.71 14.58 13.52
N ILE A 31 -3.63 15.36 13.37
CA ILE A 31 -2.59 15.07 12.37
C ILE A 31 -2.00 13.69 12.62
N ARG A 32 -1.55 13.37 13.85
CA ARG A 32 -0.98 12.05 14.18
C ARG A 32 -1.93 10.90 13.93
N ALA A 33 -3.22 11.14 14.08
CA ALA A 33 -4.23 10.10 13.88
C ALA A 33 -4.42 9.73 12.40
N TRP A 34 -4.18 10.68 11.49
CA TRP A 34 -4.29 10.50 10.05
C TRP A 34 -2.95 10.24 9.34
N ASP A 35 -1.85 10.66 9.93
CA ASP A 35 -0.48 10.45 9.42
C ASP A 35 0.00 9.05 9.83
N ILE A 36 -0.60 8.03 9.22
CA ILE A 36 -0.38 6.61 9.52
C ILE A 36 0.32 5.84 8.41
N ASP A 37 0.61 6.50 7.30
CA ASP A 37 1.24 5.90 6.13
C ASP A 37 2.78 5.93 6.23
N VAL A 38 3.40 4.98 5.56
CA VAL A 38 4.84 4.98 5.32
C VAL A 38 5.10 5.49 3.91
N ARG A 39 5.65 6.68 3.82
CA ARG A 39 5.90 7.36 2.54
C ARG A 39 7.09 6.77 1.77
N PRO A 40 7.21 7.05 0.46
CA PRO A 40 8.34 6.57 -0.35
C PRO A 40 9.72 6.99 0.17
N ASP A 41 9.81 8.09 0.91
CA ASP A 41 11.02 8.57 1.60
C ASP A 41 11.20 7.94 3.00
N PHE A 42 10.39 6.95 3.34
CA PHE A 42 10.32 6.26 4.63
C PHE A 42 9.95 7.13 5.82
N LYS A 43 9.45 8.36 5.61
CA LYS A 43 8.81 9.11 6.70
C LYS A 43 7.57 8.35 7.16
N GLY A 44 7.35 8.33 8.47
CA GLY A 44 6.28 7.57 9.09
C GLY A 44 6.63 6.09 9.39
N LEU A 45 7.80 5.61 8.95
CA LEU A 45 8.23 4.23 9.22
C LEU A 45 8.56 4.07 10.72
N PRO A 46 7.88 3.16 11.43
CA PRO A 46 8.21 2.86 12.82
C PRO A 46 9.59 2.23 12.98
N ALA A 47 10.28 2.52 14.08
CA ALA A 47 11.51 1.82 14.43
C ALA A 47 11.22 0.34 14.70
N GLY A 48 12.06 -0.55 14.18
CA GLY A 48 11.90 -1.99 14.35
C GLY A 48 12.87 -2.78 13.48
N SER A 49 12.80 -4.11 13.62
CA SER A 49 13.65 -5.04 12.87
C SER A 49 13.02 -6.43 12.78
N GLY A 50 13.39 -7.19 11.74
CA GLY A 50 12.98 -8.58 11.63
C GLY A 50 13.90 -9.36 10.70
N SER A 51 14.25 -10.60 11.09
CA SER A 51 15.05 -11.50 10.28
C SER A 51 14.21 -12.28 9.28
N VAL A 52 14.83 -12.81 8.24
CA VAL A 52 14.21 -13.74 7.29
C VAL A 52 13.63 -14.95 8.01
N SER A 53 14.37 -15.53 8.98
CA SER A 53 13.90 -16.69 9.75
C SER A 53 12.64 -16.39 10.57
N GLN A 54 12.60 -15.27 11.29
CA GLN A 54 11.38 -14.82 11.98
C GLN A 54 10.23 -14.58 11.00
N GLY A 55 10.54 -14.02 9.84
CA GLY A 55 9.55 -13.77 8.78
C GLY A 55 8.95 -15.06 8.23
N GLN A 56 9.72 -16.14 8.14
CA GLN A 56 9.23 -17.45 7.77
C GLN A 56 8.20 -17.97 8.79
N GLU A 57 8.46 -17.87 10.08
CA GLU A 57 7.53 -18.30 11.13
C GLU A 57 6.20 -17.49 11.07
N VAL A 58 6.30 -16.19 10.85
CA VAL A 58 5.10 -15.33 10.65
C VAL A 58 4.36 -15.73 9.38
N TRP A 59 5.07 -16.01 8.29
CA TRP A 59 4.50 -16.42 7.02
C TRP A 59 3.71 -17.72 7.14
N GLU A 60 4.33 -18.76 7.67
CA GLU A 60 3.73 -20.08 7.85
C GLU A 60 2.47 -20.02 8.72
N SER A 61 2.48 -19.19 9.76
CA SER A 61 1.35 -19.09 10.69
C SER A 61 0.21 -18.18 10.22
N LYS A 62 0.47 -17.20 9.34
CA LYS A 62 -0.48 -16.12 9.06
C LYS A 62 -0.71 -15.79 7.59
N CYS A 63 0.18 -16.21 6.69
CA CYS A 63 0.18 -15.78 5.28
C CYS A 63 0.00 -16.96 4.31
N GLU A 64 0.63 -18.08 4.59
CA GLU A 64 0.75 -19.25 3.73
C GLU A 64 -0.61 -19.79 3.25
N SER A 65 -1.60 -19.82 4.13
CA SER A 65 -2.94 -20.35 3.79
C SER A 65 -3.60 -19.63 2.60
N CYS A 66 -3.22 -18.37 2.35
CA CYS A 66 -3.73 -17.57 1.24
C CYS A 66 -2.70 -17.40 0.11
N HIS A 67 -1.41 -17.31 0.45
CA HIS A 67 -0.37 -16.93 -0.49
C HIS A 67 0.54 -18.09 -0.92
N GLY A 68 0.32 -19.32 -0.41
CA GLY A 68 1.17 -20.48 -0.65
C GLY A 68 2.44 -20.46 0.19
N ALA A 69 3.11 -21.61 0.30
CA ALA A 69 4.29 -21.78 1.14
C ALA A 69 5.45 -20.87 0.70
N PHE A 70 5.57 -20.59 -0.59
CA PHE A 70 6.65 -19.80 -1.19
C PHE A 70 6.15 -18.55 -1.91
N GLY A 71 4.94 -18.06 -1.61
CA GLY A 71 4.36 -16.88 -2.24
C GLY A 71 3.88 -17.10 -3.67
N GLU A 72 3.74 -18.37 -4.09
CA GLU A 72 3.23 -18.79 -5.39
C GLU A 72 1.72 -18.61 -5.53
N SER A 73 1.05 -18.34 -4.42
CA SER A 73 -0.40 -18.16 -4.34
C SER A 73 -1.19 -19.47 -4.40
N ASN A 74 -2.49 -19.32 -4.32
CA ASN A 74 -3.47 -20.38 -4.53
C ASN A 74 -4.39 -20.00 -5.72
N ALA A 75 -5.51 -20.69 -5.87
CA ALA A 75 -6.44 -20.46 -6.98
C ALA A 75 -7.12 -19.07 -7.00
N TYR A 76 -7.02 -18.29 -5.93
CA TYR A 76 -7.79 -17.05 -5.75
C TYR A 76 -6.94 -15.79 -5.77
N PHE A 77 -5.70 -15.85 -5.28
CA PHE A 77 -4.85 -14.67 -5.11
C PHE A 77 -3.72 -14.64 -6.15
N THR A 78 -3.33 -13.45 -6.55
CA THR A 78 -2.19 -13.28 -7.45
C THR A 78 -0.89 -13.68 -6.75
N PRO A 79 0.02 -14.40 -7.41
CA PRO A 79 1.33 -14.73 -6.86
C PRO A 79 2.07 -13.48 -6.41
N ILE A 80 2.75 -13.60 -5.27
CA ILE A 80 3.64 -12.54 -4.77
C ILE A 80 5.00 -12.65 -5.46
N ILE A 81 5.50 -13.87 -5.62
CA ILE A 81 6.84 -14.19 -6.09
C ILE A 81 6.78 -14.79 -7.50
N GLY A 82 7.84 -14.62 -8.25
CA GLY A 82 8.07 -15.23 -9.56
C GLY A 82 8.33 -14.21 -10.67
N HIS A 83 8.86 -14.74 -11.77
CA HIS A 83 9.13 -14.03 -13.03
C HIS A 83 10.08 -12.82 -12.95
N THR A 84 10.85 -12.67 -11.88
CA THR A 84 11.96 -11.73 -11.79
C THR A 84 13.28 -12.44 -12.10
N LYS A 85 14.24 -11.73 -12.67
CA LYS A 85 15.55 -12.24 -13.08
C LYS A 85 16.68 -11.40 -12.48
N PRO A 86 17.90 -11.92 -12.34
CA PRO A 86 19.04 -11.14 -11.85
C PRO A 86 19.30 -9.87 -12.66
N GLY A 87 19.07 -9.89 -13.98
CA GLY A 87 19.18 -8.70 -14.83
C GLY A 87 18.20 -7.58 -14.50
N ASP A 88 17.01 -7.91 -14.00
CA ASP A 88 16.01 -6.94 -13.56
C ASP A 88 16.50 -6.19 -12.32
N MET A 89 17.20 -6.90 -11.40
CA MET A 89 17.79 -6.27 -10.21
C MET A 89 18.93 -5.30 -10.58
N LEU A 90 19.66 -5.58 -11.65
CA LEU A 90 20.69 -4.66 -12.16
C LEU A 90 20.08 -3.42 -12.80
N SER A 91 19.11 -3.59 -13.68
CA SER A 91 18.46 -2.50 -14.42
C SER A 91 17.47 -1.70 -13.56
N GLY A 92 16.84 -2.34 -12.57
CA GLY A 92 15.72 -1.79 -11.82
C GLY A 92 14.40 -1.77 -12.61
N HIS A 93 14.33 -2.52 -13.71
CA HIS A 93 13.15 -2.71 -14.54
C HIS A 93 12.90 -4.18 -14.79
N VAL A 94 11.70 -4.65 -14.53
CA VAL A 94 11.31 -6.03 -14.76
C VAL A 94 10.89 -6.21 -16.21
N SER A 95 11.75 -6.86 -16.98
CA SER A 95 11.54 -7.11 -18.42
C SER A 95 10.27 -7.91 -18.71
N ALA A 96 9.91 -8.83 -17.83
CA ALA A 96 8.74 -9.69 -17.97
C ALA A 96 7.39 -8.95 -17.85
N LEU A 97 7.36 -7.71 -17.33
CA LEU A 97 6.11 -6.92 -17.27
C LEU A 97 5.57 -6.57 -18.65
N SER A 98 6.42 -6.46 -19.65
CA SER A 98 6.05 -6.19 -21.03
C SER A 98 5.90 -7.46 -21.89
N ALA A 99 6.20 -8.64 -21.35
CA ALA A 99 6.16 -9.89 -22.08
C ALA A 99 4.74 -10.46 -22.12
N GLU A 100 4.24 -10.78 -23.32
CA GLU A 100 2.93 -11.43 -23.51
C GLU A 100 2.90 -12.88 -23.00
N THR A 101 4.07 -13.51 -22.89
CA THR A 101 4.23 -14.92 -22.49
C THR A 101 4.13 -15.16 -20.99
N VAL A 102 4.07 -14.10 -20.18
CA VAL A 102 3.94 -14.24 -18.72
C VAL A 102 2.48 -14.35 -18.33
N PRO A 103 2.01 -15.52 -17.86
CA PRO A 103 0.59 -15.77 -17.62
C PRO A 103 0.04 -14.90 -16.48
N GLN A 104 0.85 -14.63 -15.46
CA GLN A 104 0.48 -13.79 -14.33
C GLN A 104 1.61 -12.83 -13.95
N ARG A 105 1.25 -11.59 -13.70
CA ARG A 105 2.18 -10.57 -13.18
C ARG A 105 2.15 -10.59 -11.66
N THR A 106 3.24 -11.04 -11.05
CA THR A 106 3.37 -11.16 -9.60
C THR A 106 3.43 -9.79 -8.91
N SER A 107 3.20 -9.77 -7.60
CA SER A 107 3.29 -8.53 -6.82
C SER A 107 4.71 -7.96 -6.84
N LEU A 108 5.72 -8.83 -6.69
CA LEU A 108 7.13 -8.40 -6.65
C LEU A 108 7.63 -7.85 -7.97
N MET A 109 7.12 -8.35 -9.11
CA MET A 109 7.42 -7.76 -10.43
C MET A 109 6.98 -6.30 -10.54
N LYS A 110 5.88 -5.94 -9.90
CA LYS A 110 5.27 -4.60 -9.97
C LYS A 110 5.78 -3.67 -8.88
N LEU A 111 6.43 -4.20 -7.85
CA LEU A 111 6.84 -3.44 -6.68
C LEU A 111 8.01 -2.51 -7.01
N SER A 112 7.77 -1.21 -6.97
CA SER A 112 8.80 -0.18 -7.13
C SER A 112 9.28 0.44 -5.81
N GLN A 113 8.45 0.38 -4.77
CA GLN A 113 8.70 1.02 -3.48
C GLN A 113 8.57 0.00 -2.35
N LEU A 114 9.65 -0.20 -1.58
CA LEU A 114 9.62 -1.12 -0.43
C LEU A 114 8.76 -0.59 0.72
N SER A 115 8.66 0.73 0.86
CA SER A 115 7.73 1.39 1.78
C SER A 115 6.29 0.97 1.52
N THR A 116 5.89 0.83 0.25
CA THR A 116 4.53 0.38 -0.12
C THR A 116 4.26 -1.06 0.34
N LEU A 117 5.23 -1.96 0.19
CA LEU A 117 5.08 -3.34 0.65
C LEU A 117 4.95 -3.39 2.17
N TRP A 118 5.85 -2.73 2.88
CA TRP A 118 5.86 -2.66 4.34
C TRP A 118 4.54 -2.09 4.88
N ASP A 119 4.12 -0.95 4.35
CA ASP A 119 2.92 -0.24 4.79
C ASP A 119 1.64 -1.03 4.48
N TYR A 120 1.58 -1.69 3.32
CA TYR A 120 0.45 -2.54 2.96
C TYR A 120 0.31 -3.73 3.90
N ILE A 121 1.41 -4.41 4.22
CA ILE A 121 1.41 -5.51 5.19
C ILE A 121 0.97 -4.99 6.57
N ASN A 122 1.55 -3.89 7.02
CA ASN A 122 1.23 -3.29 8.31
C ASN A 122 -0.25 -2.92 8.45
N ARG A 123 -0.87 -2.42 7.38
CA ARG A 123 -2.25 -1.90 7.42
C ARG A 123 -3.32 -2.90 7.05
N ALA A 124 -3.03 -3.80 6.13
CA ALA A 124 -4.04 -4.62 5.48
C ALA A 124 -3.87 -6.13 5.68
N MET A 125 -2.69 -6.59 6.10
CA MET A 125 -2.39 -8.02 6.24
C MET A 125 -2.17 -8.43 7.70
N PRO A 126 -2.51 -9.68 8.07
CA PRO A 126 -3.31 -10.65 7.33
C PRO A 126 -4.72 -10.13 7.03
N TRP A 127 -5.26 -10.44 5.86
CA TRP A 127 -6.56 -9.89 5.44
C TRP A 127 -7.70 -10.21 6.41
N ASN A 128 -7.71 -11.40 6.99
CA ASN A 128 -8.70 -11.81 8.01
C ASN A 128 -8.46 -11.19 9.40
N ALA A 129 -7.33 -10.54 9.62
CA ALA A 129 -6.96 -9.89 10.88
C ALA A 129 -6.05 -8.68 10.66
N PRO A 130 -6.49 -7.62 9.96
CA PRO A 130 -5.69 -6.43 9.72
C PRO A 130 -5.18 -5.81 11.02
N LYS A 131 -3.96 -5.26 11.00
CA LYS A 131 -3.33 -4.63 12.18
C LYS A 131 -3.04 -5.59 13.35
N SER A 132 -2.99 -6.89 13.11
CA SER A 132 -2.69 -7.89 14.15
C SER A 132 -1.20 -8.24 14.27
N LEU A 133 -0.38 -7.81 13.32
CA LEU A 133 1.06 -8.00 13.36
C LEU A 133 1.73 -6.92 14.22
N SER A 134 2.76 -7.31 14.95
CA SER A 134 3.67 -6.33 15.56
C SER A 134 4.52 -5.65 14.50
N THR A 135 5.13 -4.51 14.83
CA THR A 135 6.05 -3.82 13.92
C THR A 135 7.19 -4.73 13.47
N ASP A 136 7.77 -5.49 14.39
CA ASP A 136 8.87 -6.42 14.09
C ASP A 136 8.41 -7.60 13.21
N ASP A 137 7.19 -8.12 13.40
CA ASP A 137 6.61 -9.12 12.49
C ASP A 137 6.47 -8.57 11.07
N VAL A 138 6.09 -7.30 10.91
CA VAL A 138 5.99 -6.68 9.57
C VAL A 138 7.37 -6.57 8.92
N TYR A 139 8.41 -6.18 9.67
CA TYR A 139 9.79 -6.21 9.17
C TYR A 139 10.22 -7.62 8.79
N ALA A 140 9.96 -8.59 9.66
CA ALA A 140 10.35 -9.97 9.48
C ALA A 140 9.70 -10.58 8.22
N VAL A 141 8.38 -10.48 8.07
CA VAL A 141 7.68 -11.03 6.89
C VAL A 141 8.06 -10.27 5.61
N THR A 142 8.36 -8.97 5.70
CA THR A 142 8.90 -8.21 4.56
C THR A 142 10.27 -8.76 4.15
N ALA A 143 11.17 -9.01 5.12
CA ALA A 143 12.47 -9.63 4.85
C ALA A 143 12.33 -11.02 4.20
N TYR A 144 11.39 -11.83 4.67
CA TYR A 144 11.14 -13.15 4.12
C TYR A 144 10.65 -13.09 2.67
N ILE A 145 9.70 -12.20 2.35
CA ILE A 145 9.24 -11.98 0.97
C ILE A 145 10.40 -11.56 0.05
N LEU A 146 11.29 -10.68 0.53
CA LEU A 146 12.47 -10.27 -0.22
C LEU A 146 13.44 -11.44 -0.43
N ASN A 147 13.59 -12.33 0.55
CA ASN A 147 14.40 -13.54 0.43
C ASN A 147 13.80 -14.53 -0.56
N LEU A 148 12.49 -14.80 -0.49
CA LEU A 148 11.79 -15.62 -1.49
C LEU A 148 11.97 -15.10 -2.91
N GLY A 149 12.06 -13.76 -3.07
CA GLY A 149 12.37 -13.10 -4.34
C GLY A 149 13.85 -13.08 -4.72
N ASN A 150 14.75 -13.73 -3.97
CA ASN A 150 16.20 -13.71 -4.14
C ASN A 150 16.83 -12.29 -4.13
N ILE A 151 16.21 -11.35 -3.41
CA ILE A 151 16.68 -9.96 -3.29
C ILE A 151 17.66 -9.81 -2.12
N VAL A 152 17.42 -10.57 -1.05
CA VAL A 152 18.28 -10.60 0.14
C VAL A 152 18.63 -12.05 0.53
N PRO A 153 19.78 -12.30 1.17
CA PRO A 153 20.17 -13.63 1.62
C PRO A 153 19.34 -14.10 2.82
N ALA A 154 19.43 -15.40 3.16
CA ALA A 154 18.64 -16.03 4.21
C ALA A 154 18.99 -15.54 5.63
N ASP A 155 20.19 -15.06 5.85
CA ASP A 155 20.66 -14.50 7.12
C ASP A 155 20.39 -13.00 7.29
N PHE A 156 19.63 -12.41 6.35
CA PHE A 156 19.35 -10.98 6.34
C PHE A 156 18.39 -10.55 7.46
N VAL A 157 18.69 -9.40 8.05
CA VAL A 157 17.80 -8.70 8.98
C VAL A 157 17.41 -7.35 8.38
N LEU A 158 16.12 -7.15 8.15
CA LEU A 158 15.57 -5.87 7.71
C LEU A 158 15.30 -4.99 8.93
N THR A 159 15.69 -3.72 8.84
CA THR A 159 15.52 -2.75 9.92
C THR A 159 15.06 -1.40 9.37
N ASP A 160 14.56 -0.52 10.23
CA ASP A 160 14.29 0.88 9.88
C ASP A 160 15.54 1.64 9.39
N LYS A 161 16.74 1.16 9.70
CA LYS A 161 18.01 1.79 9.30
C LYS A 161 18.50 1.35 7.92
N ASN A 162 18.16 0.12 7.49
CA ASN A 162 18.69 -0.42 6.23
C ASN A 162 17.62 -0.56 5.12
N ILE A 163 16.34 -0.35 5.43
CA ILE A 163 15.24 -0.53 4.47
C ILE A 163 15.38 0.37 3.22
N ALA A 164 15.84 1.62 3.39
CA ALA A 164 16.06 2.54 2.28
C ALA A 164 17.17 2.05 1.33
N GLN A 165 18.24 1.47 1.88
CA GLN A 165 19.29 0.84 1.08
C GLN A 165 18.78 -0.45 0.43
N THR A 166 17.97 -1.23 1.15
CA THR A 166 17.40 -2.49 0.64
C THR A 166 16.46 -2.23 -0.54
N GLN A 167 15.71 -1.12 -0.55
CA GLN A 167 14.88 -0.70 -1.68
C GLN A 167 15.67 -0.62 -3.00
N GLN A 168 16.96 -0.24 -2.95
CA GLN A 168 17.79 -0.13 -4.14
C GLN A 168 18.10 -1.50 -4.79
N LYS A 169 17.75 -2.60 -4.12
CA LYS A 169 17.87 -3.96 -4.65
C LYS A 169 16.59 -4.46 -5.33
N LEU A 170 15.47 -3.73 -5.24
CA LEU A 170 14.20 -4.15 -5.85
C LEU A 170 14.33 -4.28 -7.36
N PRO A 171 13.79 -5.36 -7.96
CA PRO A 171 13.89 -5.61 -9.40
C PRO A 171 13.15 -4.56 -10.25
N ASN A 172 12.13 -3.90 -9.70
CA ASN A 172 11.34 -2.88 -10.42
C ASN A 172 11.43 -1.48 -9.78
N ARG A 173 12.52 -1.16 -9.07
CA ARG A 173 12.67 0.13 -8.37
C ARG A 173 12.54 1.36 -9.28
N ASN A 174 12.84 1.22 -10.55
CA ASN A 174 12.73 2.27 -11.57
C ASN A 174 11.44 2.17 -12.39
N GLY A 175 10.51 1.27 -12.03
CA GLY A 175 9.29 1.01 -12.79
C GLY A 175 8.18 2.05 -12.64
N THR A 176 8.34 3.03 -11.75
CA THR A 176 7.39 4.13 -11.60
C THR A 176 7.71 5.26 -12.56
N THR A 177 6.69 5.75 -13.27
CA THR A 177 6.82 6.92 -14.14
C THR A 177 5.74 7.95 -13.83
N THR A 178 6.09 9.22 -13.97
CA THR A 178 5.14 10.34 -13.99
C THR A 178 4.77 10.77 -15.42
N VAL A 179 5.43 10.19 -16.41
CA VAL A 179 5.20 10.48 -17.84
C VAL A 179 4.31 9.38 -18.41
N HIS A 180 3.00 9.47 -18.19
CA HIS A 180 2.02 8.46 -18.60
C HIS A 180 0.84 9.05 -19.40
N SER A 181 0.89 10.32 -19.76
CA SER A 181 -0.10 11.05 -20.59
C SER A 181 -1.51 11.14 -19.98
N LEU A 182 -1.82 10.50 -18.87
CA LEU A 182 -3.17 10.47 -18.29
C LEU A 182 -3.64 11.83 -17.77
N TRP A 183 -2.71 12.71 -17.40
CA TRP A 183 -3.02 14.06 -16.89
C TRP A 183 -2.99 15.15 -17.96
N ASN A 184 -2.55 14.80 -19.17
CA ASN A 184 -2.58 15.72 -20.29
C ASN A 184 -3.82 15.43 -21.16
N VAL A 185 -4.82 16.27 -21.05
CA VAL A 185 -6.11 16.11 -21.77
C VAL A 185 -5.96 16.15 -23.29
N ASN A 186 -4.86 16.69 -23.81
CA ASN A 186 -4.55 16.76 -25.24
C ASN A 186 -3.65 15.63 -25.71
N ALA A 187 -3.10 14.83 -24.81
CA ALA A 187 -2.24 13.70 -25.16
C ALA A 187 -3.08 12.44 -25.36
N LYS A 188 -2.57 11.54 -26.19
CA LYS A 188 -3.16 10.20 -26.32
C LYS A 188 -2.84 9.41 -25.06
N PRO A 189 -3.84 8.94 -24.28
CA PRO A 189 -3.61 8.13 -23.10
C PRO A 189 -3.02 6.78 -23.50
N ASP A 190 -2.26 6.17 -22.60
CA ASP A 190 -1.71 4.82 -22.72
C ASP A 190 -2.77 3.72 -22.62
N VAL A 191 -3.91 4.04 -22.03
CA VAL A 191 -5.07 3.15 -21.94
C VAL A 191 -6.14 3.62 -22.89
N GLN A 192 -6.54 2.76 -23.81
CA GLN A 192 -7.66 2.98 -24.73
C GLN A 192 -8.77 2.00 -24.40
N GLY A 193 -9.86 2.51 -23.83
CA GLY A 193 -11.08 1.74 -23.64
C GLY A 193 -12.08 2.05 -24.77
N ALA A 194 -12.75 1.03 -25.29
CA ALA A 194 -13.93 1.23 -26.13
C ALA A 194 -15.18 1.31 -25.23
N ILE A 195 -15.96 2.36 -25.40
CA ILE A 195 -17.29 2.44 -24.76
C ILE A 195 -18.15 1.35 -25.43
N CYS A 196 -18.62 0.40 -24.65
CA CYS A 196 -19.54 -0.60 -25.14
C CYS A 196 -20.94 0.04 -25.26
N VAL A 197 -21.29 0.51 -26.47
CA VAL A 197 -22.62 1.07 -26.78
C VAL A 197 -23.49 0.04 -27.51
N THR A 198 -22.87 -0.82 -28.34
CA THR A 198 -23.53 -1.87 -29.11
C THR A 198 -22.78 -3.19 -28.95
N ASN A 199 -23.49 -4.29 -29.02
CA ASN A 199 -22.93 -5.65 -28.87
C ASN A 199 -22.20 -5.90 -27.56
N CYS A 200 -22.62 -5.25 -26.48
CA CYS A 200 -22.10 -5.50 -25.15
C CYS A 200 -22.39 -6.94 -24.71
N ALA A 201 -21.49 -7.51 -23.91
CA ALA A 201 -21.73 -8.81 -23.32
C ALA A 201 -23.05 -8.79 -22.52
N ARG A 202 -23.96 -9.70 -22.86
CA ARG A 202 -25.29 -9.81 -22.23
C ARG A 202 -25.28 -10.75 -21.04
N GLU A 203 -24.33 -11.65 -21.01
CA GLU A 203 -24.18 -12.65 -19.95
C GLU A 203 -22.85 -12.43 -19.22
N ILE A 204 -22.90 -12.48 -17.91
CA ILE A 204 -21.74 -12.40 -17.05
C ILE A 204 -21.55 -13.75 -16.40
N THR A 205 -20.41 -14.38 -16.67
CA THR A 205 -20.02 -15.62 -16.01
C THR A 205 -19.06 -15.31 -14.85
N ILE A 206 -19.43 -15.73 -13.66
CA ILE A 206 -18.52 -15.67 -12.51
C ILE A 206 -17.57 -16.85 -12.62
N THR A 207 -16.31 -16.58 -12.93
CA THR A 207 -15.27 -17.61 -13.11
C THR A 207 -14.46 -17.90 -11.85
N SER A 208 -14.51 -17.02 -10.86
CA SER A 208 -13.81 -17.17 -9.58
C SER A 208 -14.59 -16.49 -8.46
N ARG A 209 -14.46 -17.04 -7.26
CA ARG A 209 -15.01 -16.45 -6.02
C ARG A 209 -13.97 -16.51 -4.94
N LEU A 210 -13.97 -15.52 -4.03
CA LEU A 210 -13.17 -15.60 -2.82
C LEU A 210 -13.59 -16.82 -1.99
N PRO A 211 -12.65 -17.54 -1.37
CA PRO A 211 -12.97 -18.61 -0.43
C PRO A 211 -13.74 -18.05 0.78
N ASP A 212 -14.50 -18.91 1.46
CA ASP A 212 -15.40 -18.48 2.52
C ASP A 212 -14.67 -17.78 3.66
N TYR A 213 -13.47 -18.20 4.02
CA TYR A 213 -12.65 -17.56 5.05
C TYR A 213 -12.19 -16.15 4.66
N ALA A 214 -12.09 -15.83 3.37
CA ALA A 214 -11.67 -14.52 2.88
C ALA A 214 -12.87 -13.60 2.54
N ARG A 215 -14.03 -14.18 2.20
CA ARG A 215 -15.22 -13.41 1.78
C ARG A 215 -15.74 -12.46 2.82
N ASN A 216 -15.50 -12.74 4.08
CA ASN A 216 -16.03 -11.98 5.21
C ASN A 216 -14.93 -11.49 6.16
N ALA A 217 -13.71 -11.40 5.65
CA ALA A 217 -12.52 -11.09 6.43
C ALA A 217 -12.61 -9.71 7.12
N HIS A 218 -13.24 -8.74 6.48
CA HIS A 218 -13.42 -7.40 7.03
C HIS A 218 -14.78 -7.19 7.72
N GLY A 219 -15.63 -8.19 7.74
CA GLY A 219 -16.91 -8.16 8.38
C GLY A 219 -17.90 -7.16 7.78
N ASN A 220 -18.88 -6.74 8.57
CA ASN A 220 -19.88 -5.77 8.14
C ASN A 220 -19.28 -4.36 8.08
N LEU A 221 -19.12 -3.81 6.88
CA LEU A 221 -18.55 -2.46 6.68
C LEU A 221 -19.38 -1.36 7.34
N ALA A 222 -20.71 -1.55 7.50
CA ALA A 222 -21.56 -0.60 8.20
C ALA A 222 -21.31 -0.55 9.71
N GLU A 223 -20.79 -1.63 10.28
CA GLU A 223 -20.37 -1.69 11.69
C GLU A 223 -18.96 -1.14 11.91
N GLN A 224 -18.19 -0.93 10.87
CA GLN A 224 -16.84 -0.34 10.94
C GLN A 224 -16.93 1.15 11.17
N ASN A 225 -17.59 1.52 12.23
CA ASN A 225 -17.68 2.90 12.62
C ASN A 225 -16.38 3.34 13.28
N ARG A 226 -15.40 3.64 12.45
CA ARG A 226 -14.12 4.16 12.92
C ARG A 226 -14.08 5.67 12.76
N ILE A 227 -13.74 6.32 13.83
CA ILE A 227 -13.37 7.73 13.79
C ILE A 227 -11.97 7.84 13.21
N ILE A 228 -11.06 6.98 13.62
CA ILE A 228 -9.66 6.98 13.22
C ILE A 228 -9.08 5.56 13.33
N GLY A 229 -8.23 5.20 12.35
CA GLY A 229 -7.48 3.94 12.38
C GLY A 229 -8.22 2.73 11.84
N ALA A 230 -7.52 1.60 11.84
CA ALA A 230 -8.05 0.34 11.38
C ALA A 230 -8.86 -0.35 12.46
N ILE A 231 -10.04 -0.80 12.10
CA ILE A 231 -10.88 -1.66 12.94
C ILE A 231 -10.88 -3.05 12.30
N ARG A 232 -10.79 -4.08 13.12
CA ARG A 232 -11.07 -5.43 12.67
C ARG A 232 -12.53 -5.48 12.23
N GLY A 233 -12.78 -5.93 11.01
CA GLY A 233 -14.12 -5.96 10.42
C GLY A 233 -15.05 -6.91 11.16
N ALA A 234 -16.33 -6.57 11.14
CA ALA A 234 -17.43 -7.42 11.56
C ALA A 234 -18.00 -8.20 10.36
N ASN A 235 -18.94 -9.08 10.58
CA ASN A 235 -19.52 -9.92 9.53
C ASN A 235 -20.36 -9.09 8.53
N THR A 236 -19.89 -8.93 7.30
CA THR A 236 -20.61 -8.14 6.27
C THR A 236 -21.85 -8.84 5.70
N LEU A 237 -22.08 -10.10 6.04
CA LEU A 237 -23.28 -10.84 5.62
C LEU A 237 -24.46 -10.58 6.56
N GLN A 238 -24.23 -9.94 7.70
CA GLN A 238 -25.27 -9.56 8.64
C GLN A 238 -25.54 -8.06 8.59
N PRO A 239 -26.78 -7.61 8.78
CA PRO A 239 -27.08 -6.20 8.91
C PRO A 239 -26.38 -5.61 10.15
N ALA A 240 -26.01 -4.34 10.09
CA ALA A 240 -25.43 -3.64 11.23
C ALA A 240 -26.39 -3.66 12.43
N PRO A 241 -25.88 -3.90 13.66
CA PRO A 241 -26.71 -3.80 14.87
C PRO A 241 -27.33 -2.41 14.99
N ALA A 242 -28.63 -2.35 15.26
CA ALA A 242 -29.36 -1.09 15.37
C ALA A 242 -28.80 -0.12 16.44
N VAL A 243 -28.15 -0.66 17.46
CA VAL A 243 -27.54 0.13 18.56
C VAL A 243 -26.35 0.97 18.07
N LEU A 244 -25.58 0.50 17.09
CA LEU A 244 -24.45 1.28 16.56
C LEU A 244 -24.89 2.44 15.67
N MET A 245 -26.06 2.35 15.06
CA MET A 245 -26.60 3.43 14.24
C MET A 245 -27.10 4.62 15.07
N SER A 246 -27.46 4.41 16.32
CA SER A 246 -27.95 5.47 17.22
C SER A 246 -26.81 6.23 17.94
N ALA A 247 -25.66 5.59 18.14
CA ALA A 247 -24.51 6.20 18.84
C ALA A 247 -23.77 7.26 17.99
N ASN A 248 -23.99 7.27 16.68
CA ASN A 248 -23.30 8.18 15.75
C ASN A 248 -24.13 9.38 15.30
N ALA A 249 -25.34 9.51 15.83
CA ALA A 249 -26.19 10.67 15.56
C ALA A 249 -25.88 11.87 16.47
N ALA A 250 -24.79 11.83 17.26
CA ALA A 250 -24.36 13.00 18.00
C ALA A 250 -23.70 14.00 17.03
N PRO A 251 -24.22 15.22 16.87
CA PRO A 251 -23.59 16.23 16.05
C PRO A 251 -22.23 16.56 16.63
N VAL A 252 -21.23 16.57 15.78
CA VAL A 252 -19.91 17.15 16.11
C VAL A 252 -20.14 18.64 16.32
N ALA A 253 -20.14 19.07 17.57
CA ALA A 253 -20.17 20.47 17.94
C ALA A 253 -18.83 21.16 17.61
#